data_ef16c734c9cefb3882f898e72fd30569
#
_entry.id   ef16c734c9cefb3882f898e72fd30569
#
_cell.length_a   1.000
_cell.length_b   1.000
_cell.length_c   1.000
_cell.angle_alpha   90.00
_cell.angle_beta   90.00
_cell.angle_gamma   90.00
#
_symmetry.space_group_name_H-M   'P 1'
#
loop_
_entity.id
_entity.type
_entity.pdbx_description
1 polymer ?
#
loop_
_entity_poly.entity_id
_entity_poly.type
_entity_poly.pdbx_seq_one_letter_code
_entity_poly.pdbx_strand_id
1 'polypeptide(L)'
;MEKKKAKLGLLPKLVIAIVLGIIIGQFFPVWFCRVVVTASGIFSSFLKFIIPLMIVAYVTMGIADLKSGAGKLLIITVALAYGSTLIAGSASYLVSASLFPSFMSEGALEQIAATADNSLASYLSISIPPILDTLSAVVLAFVMGLCLSTLRGKTLGDTLYNGMKDFSGIIDQVLHSIIIPLLPLYVCGTFIDMTKSGKTFAILGILWKVFLVVIIMHLVCIFLQFCVAG
;
A
#
# COMPACT_ATOMS: atom_id res chain seq x y z
N MET A 1 15.42 -37.81 6.80
CA MET A 1 14.49 -37.16 5.86
C MET A 1 13.88 -35.96 6.53
N GLU A 2 14.50 -34.78 6.39
CA GLU A 2 13.97 -33.52 6.94
C GLU A 2 12.87 -33.02 6.03
N LYS A 3 11.62 -33.03 6.52
CA LYS A 3 10.49 -32.42 5.82
C LYS A 3 10.76 -30.92 5.67
N LYS A 4 11.17 -30.45 4.50
CA LYS A 4 11.15 -29.05 4.12
C LYS A 4 9.72 -28.52 4.36
N LYS A 5 9.49 -27.82 5.47
CA LYS A 5 8.25 -27.08 5.68
C LYS A 5 8.13 -26.07 4.53
N ALA A 6 7.18 -26.28 3.65
CA ALA A 6 6.84 -25.33 2.61
C ALA A 6 6.53 -24.00 3.30
N LYS A 7 7.41 -23.00 3.17
CA LYS A 7 7.16 -21.65 3.68
C LYS A 7 6.01 -21.08 2.86
N LEU A 8 4.83 -21.02 3.45
CA LEU A 8 3.69 -20.33 2.82
C LEU A 8 4.12 -18.92 2.40
N GLY A 9 3.89 -18.57 1.15
CA GLY A 9 4.11 -17.22 0.64
C GLY A 9 3.27 -16.19 1.42
N LEU A 10 3.52 -14.92 1.17
CA LEU A 10 2.79 -13.82 1.84
C LEU A 10 1.28 -13.85 1.50
N LEU A 11 0.93 -14.06 0.23
CA LEU A 11 -0.46 -14.07 -0.24
C LEU A 11 -1.36 -15.08 0.52
N PRO A 12 -1.02 -16.37 0.61
CA PRO A 12 -1.84 -17.30 1.39
C PRO A 12 -1.95 -16.93 2.87
N LYS A 13 -0.92 -16.35 3.48
CA LYS A 13 -0.99 -15.87 4.86
C LYS A 13 -1.99 -14.72 5.02
N LEU A 14 -2.06 -13.80 4.06
CA LEU A 14 -3.02 -12.70 4.07
C LEU A 14 -4.45 -13.21 3.91
N VAL A 15 -4.70 -14.16 2.99
CA VAL A 15 -6.02 -14.77 2.83
C VAL A 15 -6.46 -15.47 4.12
N ILE A 16 -5.57 -16.23 4.75
CA ILE A 16 -5.85 -16.86 6.04
C ILE A 16 -6.16 -15.80 7.11
N ALA A 17 -5.41 -14.70 7.15
CA ALA A 17 -5.62 -13.60 8.08
C ALA A 17 -6.99 -12.93 7.90
N ILE A 18 -7.45 -12.75 6.68
CA ILE A 18 -8.79 -12.23 6.36
C ILE A 18 -9.87 -13.17 6.90
N VAL A 19 -9.79 -14.47 6.56
CA VAL A 19 -10.76 -15.47 7.01
C VAL A 19 -10.79 -15.55 8.54
N LEU A 20 -9.60 -15.61 9.18
CA LEU A 20 -9.49 -15.61 10.64
C LEU A 20 -10.06 -14.31 11.25
N GLY A 21 -9.81 -13.15 10.65
CA GLY A 21 -10.35 -11.87 11.10
C GLY A 21 -11.88 -11.85 11.11
N ILE A 22 -12.51 -12.37 10.05
CA ILE A 22 -13.97 -12.49 9.97
C ILE A 22 -14.50 -13.47 11.04
N ILE A 23 -13.89 -14.65 11.18
CA ILE A 23 -14.32 -15.65 12.17
C ILE A 23 -14.17 -15.10 13.60
N ILE A 24 -13.02 -14.53 13.94
CA ILE A 24 -12.76 -13.95 15.26
C ILE A 24 -13.74 -12.79 15.51
N GLY A 25 -13.92 -11.90 14.54
CA GLY A 25 -14.87 -10.80 14.64
C GLY A 25 -16.30 -11.26 14.88
N GLN A 26 -16.72 -12.40 14.35
CA GLN A 26 -18.08 -12.93 14.52
C GLN A 26 -18.29 -13.61 15.89
N PHE A 27 -17.35 -14.47 16.31
CA PHE A 27 -17.56 -15.39 17.42
C PHE A 27 -16.91 -14.94 18.75
N PHE A 28 -15.86 -14.15 18.71
CA PHE A 28 -15.10 -13.81 19.91
C PHE A 28 -15.69 -12.60 20.66
N PRO A 29 -15.47 -12.52 21.99
CA PRO A 29 -15.95 -11.41 22.82
C PRO A 29 -15.26 -10.09 22.43
N VAL A 30 -15.97 -8.98 22.63
CA VAL A 30 -15.54 -7.63 22.26
C VAL A 30 -14.18 -7.25 22.86
N TRP A 31 -13.92 -7.64 24.12
CA TRP A 31 -12.65 -7.30 24.78
C TRP A 31 -11.44 -7.87 24.06
N PHE A 32 -11.53 -9.14 23.58
CA PHE A 32 -10.46 -9.79 22.82
C PHE A 32 -10.26 -9.11 21.46
N CYS A 33 -11.35 -8.84 20.74
CA CYS A 33 -11.32 -8.12 19.48
C CYS A 33 -10.64 -6.74 19.62
N ARG A 34 -10.94 -6.01 20.71
CA ARG A 34 -10.31 -4.71 20.99
C ARG A 34 -8.81 -4.80 21.23
N VAL A 35 -8.30 -5.87 21.85
CA VAL A 35 -6.86 -6.08 22.01
C VAL A 35 -6.18 -6.21 20.64
N VAL A 36 -6.72 -7.04 19.76
CA VAL A 36 -6.15 -7.26 18.42
C VAL A 36 -6.25 -5.97 17.58
N VAL A 37 -7.37 -5.26 17.63
CA VAL A 37 -7.57 -3.97 16.94
C VAL A 37 -6.59 -2.92 17.47
N THR A 38 -6.31 -2.90 18.78
CA THR A 38 -5.30 -2.01 19.38
C THR A 38 -3.90 -2.32 18.84
N ALA A 39 -3.50 -3.59 18.79
CA ALA A 39 -2.22 -3.99 18.21
C ALA A 39 -2.10 -3.60 16.73
N SER A 40 -3.18 -3.80 15.95
CA SER A 40 -3.26 -3.38 14.55
C SER A 40 -3.16 -1.86 14.39
N GLY A 41 -3.77 -1.09 15.29
CA GLY A 41 -3.71 0.38 15.29
C GLY A 41 -2.30 0.89 15.54
N ILE A 42 -1.57 0.30 16.49
CA ILE A 42 -0.16 0.63 16.77
C ILE A 42 0.71 0.31 15.53
N PHE A 43 0.51 -0.85 14.92
CA PHE A 43 1.22 -1.21 13.70
C PHE A 43 0.88 -0.30 12.53
N SER A 44 -0.38 0.14 12.39
CA SER A 44 -0.80 1.14 11.40
C SER A 44 -0.06 2.47 11.57
N SER A 45 0.09 2.93 12.81
CA SER A 45 0.85 4.15 13.11
C SER A 45 2.33 3.99 12.78
N PHE A 46 2.91 2.82 13.06
CA PHE A 46 4.28 2.49 12.64
C PHE A 46 4.43 2.46 11.11
N LEU A 47 3.46 1.89 10.38
CA LEU A 47 3.47 1.91 8.90
C LEU A 47 3.44 3.34 8.35
N LYS A 48 2.59 4.21 8.90
CA LYS A 48 2.52 5.62 8.50
C LYS A 48 3.85 6.35 8.70
N PHE A 49 4.60 6.00 9.75
CA PHE A 49 5.93 6.55 10.02
C PHE A 49 6.99 6.03 9.03
N ILE A 50 7.01 4.73 8.74
CA ILE A 50 8.07 4.11 7.96
C ILE A 50 7.91 4.30 6.44
N ILE A 51 6.67 4.41 5.93
CA ILE A 51 6.40 4.52 4.48
C ILE A 51 7.14 5.70 3.83
N PRO A 52 7.12 6.93 4.35
CA PRO A 52 7.89 8.03 3.78
C PRO A 52 9.40 7.77 3.75
N LEU A 53 9.94 7.12 4.78
CA LEU A 53 11.36 6.74 4.83
C LEU A 53 11.70 5.69 3.75
N MET A 54 10.80 4.73 3.51
CA MET A 54 10.94 3.75 2.41
C MET A 54 10.96 4.46 1.05
N ILE A 55 10.08 5.44 0.84
CA ILE A 55 10.04 6.23 -0.40
C ILE A 55 11.38 6.94 -0.59
N VAL A 56 11.88 7.65 0.43
CA VAL A 56 13.17 8.33 0.36
C VAL A 56 14.29 7.34 0.04
N ALA A 57 14.35 6.21 0.73
CA ALA A 57 15.40 5.22 0.55
C ALA A 57 15.40 4.63 -0.88
N TYR A 58 14.28 4.05 -1.30
CA TYR A 58 14.23 3.29 -2.56
C TYR A 58 14.18 4.19 -3.80
N VAL A 59 13.42 5.28 -3.77
CA VAL A 59 13.31 6.19 -4.92
C VAL A 59 14.61 6.95 -5.13
N THR A 60 15.27 7.42 -4.06
CA THR A 60 16.59 8.06 -4.18
C THR A 60 17.61 7.11 -4.81
N MET A 61 17.70 5.88 -4.32
CA MET A 61 18.64 4.89 -4.86
C MET A 61 18.29 4.51 -6.31
N GLY A 62 17.01 4.31 -6.62
CA GLY A 62 16.56 4.00 -7.97
C GLY A 62 16.94 5.08 -8.99
N ILE A 63 16.85 6.37 -8.62
CA ILE A 63 17.24 7.47 -9.47
C ILE A 63 18.77 7.64 -9.50
N ALA A 64 19.45 7.49 -8.36
CA ALA A 64 20.91 7.60 -8.28
C ALA A 64 21.66 6.53 -9.07
N ASP A 65 21.04 5.36 -9.28
CA ASP A 65 21.59 4.26 -10.10
C ASP A 65 21.44 4.46 -11.62
N LEU A 66 20.67 5.46 -12.03
CA LEU A 66 20.59 5.83 -13.44
C LEU A 66 21.92 6.47 -13.87
N LYS A 67 22.46 6.05 -15.01
CA LYS A 67 23.73 6.56 -15.57
C LYS A 67 23.63 8.03 -15.98
N SER A 68 24.78 8.67 -16.23
CA SER A 68 24.88 10.04 -16.75
C SER A 68 24.03 10.20 -18.01
N GLY A 69 23.11 11.18 -18.04
CA GLY A 69 22.05 11.31 -19.05
C GLY A 69 20.66 11.00 -18.50
N ALA A 70 20.57 10.55 -17.26
CA ALA A 70 19.35 10.19 -16.55
C ALA A 70 18.30 11.30 -16.54
N GLY A 71 18.67 12.57 -16.56
CA GLY A 71 17.73 13.69 -16.52
C GLY A 71 16.74 13.67 -17.69
N LYS A 72 17.22 13.43 -18.91
CA LYS A 72 16.34 13.32 -20.10
C LYS A 72 15.46 12.06 -20.03
N LEU A 73 16.06 10.93 -19.66
CA LEU A 73 15.31 9.68 -19.49
C LEU A 73 14.25 9.80 -18.39
N LEU A 74 14.60 10.44 -17.28
CA LEU A 74 13.68 10.70 -16.17
C LEU A 74 12.49 11.56 -16.59
N ILE A 75 12.72 12.67 -17.32
CA ILE A 75 11.65 13.53 -17.82
C ILE A 75 10.70 12.76 -18.74
N ILE A 76 11.25 11.97 -19.66
CA ILE A 76 10.45 11.13 -20.56
C ILE A 76 9.65 10.10 -19.76
N THR A 77 10.27 9.42 -18.79
CA THR A 77 9.59 8.42 -17.95
C THR A 77 8.49 9.05 -17.10
N VAL A 78 8.74 10.22 -16.51
CA VAL A 78 7.74 10.95 -15.73
C VAL A 78 6.58 11.39 -16.63
N ALA A 79 6.85 11.97 -17.80
CA ALA A 79 5.82 12.38 -18.75
C ALA A 79 4.97 11.19 -19.21
N LEU A 80 5.61 10.05 -19.50
CA LEU A 80 4.93 8.81 -19.88
C LEU A 80 4.07 8.27 -18.73
N ALA A 81 4.60 8.27 -17.51
CA ALA A 81 3.88 7.80 -16.31
C ALA A 81 2.65 8.67 -16.03
N TYR A 82 2.79 10.00 -16.05
CA TYR A 82 1.67 10.92 -15.88
C TYR A 82 0.64 10.81 -17.01
N GLY A 83 1.10 10.74 -18.26
CA GLY A 83 0.22 10.52 -19.43
C GLY A 83 -0.57 9.22 -19.30
N SER A 84 0.10 8.12 -18.96
CA SER A 84 -0.53 6.82 -18.75
C SER A 84 -1.54 6.86 -17.57
N THR A 85 -1.20 7.54 -16.48
CA THR A 85 -2.09 7.69 -15.31
C THR A 85 -3.34 8.50 -15.65
N LEU A 86 -3.19 9.59 -16.41
CA LEU A 86 -4.34 10.40 -16.86
C LEU A 86 -5.27 9.61 -17.78
N ILE A 87 -4.71 8.85 -18.73
CA ILE A 87 -5.49 8.02 -19.64
C ILE A 87 -6.22 6.91 -18.87
N ALA A 88 -5.50 6.18 -18.01
CA ALA A 88 -6.08 5.10 -17.21
C ALA A 88 -7.12 5.63 -16.21
N GLY A 89 -6.85 6.78 -15.57
CA GLY A 89 -7.77 7.43 -14.65
C GLY A 89 -9.06 7.91 -15.35
N SER A 90 -8.94 8.53 -16.51
CA SER A 90 -10.09 8.98 -17.32
C SER A 90 -10.92 7.77 -17.79
N ALA A 91 -10.27 6.71 -18.27
CA ALA A 91 -10.95 5.49 -18.69
C ALA A 91 -11.68 4.82 -17.50
N SER A 92 -11.03 4.73 -16.35
CA SER A 92 -11.63 4.19 -15.12
C SER A 92 -12.81 5.03 -14.66
N TYR A 93 -12.71 6.36 -14.74
CA TYR A 93 -13.82 7.25 -14.42
C TYR A 93 -15.03 7.03 -15.34
N LEU A 94 -14.83 6.97 -16.65
CA LEU A 94 -15.91 6.76 -17.63
C LEU A 94 -16.59 5.40 -17.43
N VAL A 95 -15.81 4.33 -17.21
CA VAL A 95 -16.34 3.00 -16.93
C VAL A 95 -17.11 2.98 -15.60
N SER A 96 -16.57 3.59 -14.56
CA SER A 96 -17.23 3.67 -13.25
C SER A 96 -18.54 4.47 -13.32
N ALA A 97 -18.52 5.63 -14.00
CA ALA A 97 -19.69 6.48 -14.14
C ALA A 97 -20.82 5.80 -14.94
N SER A 98 -20.48 4.90 -15.88
CA SER A 98 -21.47 4.18 -16.67
C SER A 98 -21.98 2.89 -15.99
N LEU A 99 -21.11 2.17 -15.26
CA LEU A 99 -21.47 0.86 -14.70
C LEU A 99 -21.99 0.93 -13.27
N PHE A 100 -21.43 1.79 -12.39
CA PHE A 100 -21.78 1.78 -10.97
C PHE A 100 -23.24 2.17 -10.68
N PRO A 101 -23.86 3.12 -11.38
CA PRO A 101 -25.28 3.41 -11.15
C PRO A 101 -26.21 2.22 -11.38
N SER A 102 -25.80 1.25 -12.22
CA SER A 102 -26.63 0.09 -12.53
C SER A 102 -26.65 -0.99 -11.43
N PHE A 103 -25.70 -0.98 -10.50
CA PHE A 103 -25.64 -1.98 -9.42
C PHE A 103 -25.34 -1.42 -8.02
N MET A 104 -25.21 -0.10 -7.89
CA MET A 104 -25.19 0.58 -6.59
C MET A 104 -26.57 1.21 -6.38
N SER A 105 -27.34 0.67 -5.42
CA SER A 105 -28.60 1.29 -5.02
C SER A 105 -28.35 2.65 -4.37
N GLU A 106 -29.23 3.62 -4.62
CA GLU A 106 -29.26 4.89 -3.92
C GLU A 106 -29.32 4.59 -2.40
N GLY A 107 -28.39 5.19 -1.63
CA GLY A 107 -28.28 4.94 -0.18
C GLY A 107 -27.28 3.85 0.23
N ALA A 108 -26.72 3.06 -0.69
CA ALA A 108 -25.70 2.06 -0.33
C ALA A 108 -24.44 2.71 0.31
N LEU A 109 -24.05 3.89 -0.17
CA LEU A 109 -22.95 4.68 0.42
C LEU A 109 -23.33 5.24 1.79
N GLU A 110 -24.56 5.70 1.98
CA GLU A 110 -25.08 6.19 3.26
C GLU A 110 -25.15 5.07 4.31
N GLN A 111 -25.55 3.86 3.92
CA GLN A 111 -25.53 2.69 4.79
C GLN A 111 -24.11 2.33 5.22
N ILE A 112 -23.13 2.40 4.31
CA ILE A 112 -21.70 2.18 4.63
C ILE A 112 -21.18 3.29 5.52
N ALA A 113 -21.55 4.55 5.28
CA ALA A 113 -21.15 5.70 6.09
C ALA A 113 -21.78 5.65 7.49
N ALA A 114 -23.07 5.32 7.60
CA ALA A 114 -23.76 5.19 8.89
C ALA A 114 -23.17 4.09 9.79
N THR A 115 -22.62 3.03 9.19
CA THR A 115 -21.89 1.99 9.94
C THR A 115 -20.47 2.42 10.30
N ALA A 116 -19.96 3.58 9.82
CA ALA A 116 -18.61 4.06 10.13
C ALA A 116 -18.43 4.43 11.61
N ASP A 117 -19.49 4.88 12.29
CA ASP A 117 -19.44 5.28 13.69
C ASP A 117 -19.36 4.12 14.69
N ASN A 118 -19.57 2.87 14.24
CA ASN A 118 -19.56 1.68 15.10
C ASN A 118 -18.21 0.95 15.13
N SER A 119 -17.09 1.60 14.75
CA SER A 119 -15.76 0.99 14.85
C SER A 119 -15.38 0.71 16.31
N LEU A 120 -14.69 -0.41 16.53
CA LEU A 120 -14.21 -0.76 17.87
C LEU A 120 -13.19 0.27 18.35
N ALA A 121 -13.52 0.96 19.44
CA ALA A 121 -12.55 1.83 20.11
C ALA A 121 -11.35 1.00 20.60
N SER A 122 -10.14 1.36 20.17
CA SER A 122 -8.91 0.75 20.69
C SER A 122 -8.71 1.09 22.17
N TYR A 123 -8.07 0.20 22.93
CA TYR A 123 -7.71 0.48 24.33
C TYR A 123 -6.64 1.56 24.44
N LEU A 124 -5.73 1.61 23.47
CA LEU A 124 -4.61 2.55 23.42
C LEU A 124 -4.44 3.02 21.99
N SER A 125 -4.41 4.31 21.78
CA SER A 125 -4.08 4.93 20.50
C SER A 125 -2.70 5.60 20.60
N ILE A 126 -1.68 4.97 20.02
CA ILE A 126 -0.36 5.57 19.89
C ILE A 126 -0.29 6.22 18.51
N SER A 127 -0.23 7.55 18.47
CA SER A 127 0.01 8.27 17.23
C SER A 127 1.51 8.50 17.07
N ILE A 128 2.11 7.88 16.07
CA ILE A 128 3.49 8.13 15.66
C ILE A 128 3.40 9.01 14.42
N PRO A 129 3.66 10.33 14.54
CA PRO A 129 3.60 11.21 13.39
C PRO A 129 4.72 10.85 12.40
N PRO A 130 4.47 10.84 11.09
CA PRO A 130 5.53 10.65 10.10
C PRO A 130 6.48 11.86 10.14
N ILE A 131 7.78 11.61 9.90
CA ILE A 131 8.80 12.67 9.80
C ILE A 131 8.52 13.57 8.59
N LEU A 132 8.03 12.97 7.49
CA LEU A 132 7.65 13.63 6.25
C LEU A 132 6.30 13.08 5.82
N ASP A 133 5.48 13.91 5.18
CA ASP A 133 4.34 13.41 4.44
C ASP A 133 4.80 12.73 3.14
N THR A 134 3.94 11.92 2.56
CA THR A 134 4.27 11.10 1.38
C THR A 134 4.75 11.95 0.20
N LEU A 135 4.11 13.10 -0.05
CA LEU A 135 4.48 13.98 -1.17
C LEU A 135 5.85 14.61 -0.95
N SER A 136 6.12 15.13 0.25
CA SER A 136 7.42 15.68 0.63
C SER A 136 8.53 14.64 0.54
N ALA A 137 8.25 13.40 0.93
CA ALA A 137 9.20 12.28 0.79
C ALA A 137 9.53 11.99 -0.67
N VAL A 138 8.55 12.01 -1.56
CA VAL A 138 8.74 11.82 -3.01
C VAL A 138 9.59 12.95 -3.58
N VAL A 139 9.25 14.22 -3.29
CA VAL A 139 10.02 15.38 -3.78
C VAL A 139 11.45 15.33 -3.29
N LEU A 140 11.67 15.05 -2.01
CA LEU A 140 12.99 14.89 -1.42
C LEU A 140 13.79 13.78 -2.11
N ALA A 141 13.17 12.63 -2.35
CA ALA A 141 13.77 11.49 -3.01
C ALA A 141 14.21 11.81 -4.45
N PHE A 142 13.40 12.56 -5.19
CA PHE A 142 13.75 13.01 -6.54
C PHE A 142 14.94 13.97 -6.51
N VAL A 143 14.92 14.99 -5.65
CA VAL A 143 16.03 15.95 -5.52
C VAL A 143 17.33 15.25 -5.14
N MET A 144 17.27 14.40 -4.10
CA MET A 144 18.43 13.64 -3.63
C MET A 144 18.95 12.67 -4.69
N GLY A 145 18.06 11.94 -5.36
CA GLY A 145 18.42 10.97 -6.39
C GLY A 145 19.08 11.62 -7.60
N LEU A 146 18.53 12.75 -8.08
CA LEU A 146 19.12 13.51 -9.19
C LEU A 146 20.49 14.09 -8.82
N CYS A 147 20.62 14.70 -7.64
CA CYS A 147 21.89 15.21 -7.17
C CYS A 147 22.93 14.09 -7.08
N LEU A 148 22.58 12.96 -6.48
CA LEU A 148 23.47 11.80 -6.38
C LEU A 148 23.87 11.24 -7.74
N SER A 149 22.96 11.16 -8.70
CA SER A 149 23.28 10.67 -10.06
C SER A 149 24.32 11.56 -10.76
N THR A 150 24.33 12.87 -10.50
CA THR A 150 25.29 13.83 -11.08
C THR A 150 26.61 13.90 -10.33
N LEU A 151 26.62 13.58 -9.04
CA LEU A 151 27.80 13.61 -8.17
C LEU A 151 28.53 12.26 -8.11
N ARG A 152 27.96 11.22 -8.68
CA ARG A 152 28.54 9.88 -8.71
C ARG A 152 29.90 9.90 -9.45
N GLY A 153 30.90 9.23 -8.86
CA GLY A 153 32.29 9.27 -9.34
C GLY A 153 33.14 10.44 -8.81
N LYS A 154 32.58 11.24 -7.92
CA LYS A 154 33.32 12.24 -7.13
C LYS A 154 33.36 11.79 -5.67
N THR A 155 34.43 12.06 -4.97
CA THR A 155 34.62 11.63 -3.56
C THR A 155 33.45 11.96 -2.64
N LEU A 156 32.87 13.15 -2.77
CA LEU A 156 31.71 13.58 -1.97
C LEU A 156 30.44 12.81 -2.36
N GLY A 157 30.21 12.59 -3.65
CA GLY A 157 29.05 11.89 -4.16
C GLY A 157 29.04 10.41 -3.80
N ASP A 158 30.20 9.77 -3.85
CA ASP A 158 30.35 8.35 -3.53
C ASP A 158 30.13 8.08 -2.04
N THR A 159 30.57 8.99 -1.15
CA THR A 159 30.30 8.87 0.28
C THR A 159 28.81 8.96 0.58
N LEU A 160 28.12 9.95 0.02
CA LEU A 160 26.67 10.11 0.23
C LEU A 160 25.86 8.95 -0.41
N TYR A 161 26.28 8.48 -1.59
CA TYR A 161 25.69 7.32 -2.24
C TYR A 161 25.76 6.07 -1.37
N ASN A 162 26.95 5.79 -0.81
CA ASN A 162 27.12 4.64 0.09
C ASN A 162 26.30 4.80 1.37
N GLY A 163 26.22 5.98 1.94
CA GLY A 163 25.35 6.25 3.09
C GLY A 163 23.86 6.02 2.78
N MET A 164 23.38 6.45 1.61
CA MET A 164 21.99 6.17 1.19
C MET A 164 21.76 4.70 0.89
N LYS A 165 22.75 4.00 0.36
CA LYS A 165 22.70 2.56 0.15
C LYS A 165 22.57 1.79 1.46
N ASP A 166 23.36 2.18 2.48
CA ASP A 166 23.29 1.59 3.81
C ASP A 166 21.94 1.90 4.48
N PHE A 167 21.45 3.14 4.34
CA PHE A 167 20.11 3.51 4.79
C PHE A 167 19.02 2.66 4.14
N SER A 168 19.09 2.46 2.82
CA SER A 168 18.19 1.56 2.10
C SER A 168 18.27 0.13 2.63
N GLY A 169 19.47 -0.36 2.96
CA GLY A 169 19.67 -1.67 3.59
C GLY A 169 19.01 -1.79 4.96
N ILE A 170 19.07 -0.76 5.79
CA ILE A 170 18.40 -0.70 7.09
C ILE A 170 16.86 -0.78 6.89
N ILE A 171 16.33 0.01 5.96
CA ILE A 171 14.89 0.00 5.64
C ILE A 171 14.44 -1.38 5.13
N ASP A 172 15.25 -2.01 4.27
CA ASP A 172 14.98 -3.35 3.77
C ASP A 172 14.95 -4.41 4.89
N GLN A 173 15.86 -4.30 5.84
CA GLN A 173 15.86 -5.16 7.03
C GLN A 173 14.60 -4.96 7.89
N VAL A 174 14.16 -3.72 8.10
CA VAL A 174 12.90 -3.41 8.82
C VAL A 174 11.71 -3.98 8.07
N LEU A 175 11.67 -3.84 6.75
CA LEU A 175 10.61 -4.38 5.89
C LEU A 175 10.49 -5.91 6.05
N HIS A 176 11.60 -6.62 5.93
CA HIS A 176 11.61 -8.08 5.98
C HIS A 176 11.44 -8.66 7.38
N SER A 177 11.99 -7.99 8.42
CA SER A 177 11.98 -8.50 9.79
C SER A 177 10.74 -8.11 10.59
N ILE A 178 10.13 -6.96 10.28
CA ILE A 178 9.01 -6.40 11.07
C ILE A 178 7.74 -6.29 10.22
N ILE A 179 7.80 -5.59 9.08
CA ILE A 179 6.59 -5.25 8.34
C ILE A 179 5.94 -6.51 7.74
N ILE A 180 6.70 -7.27 6.95
CA ILE A 180 6.17 -8.46 6.27
C ILE A 180 5.61 -9.51 7.25
N PRO A 181 6.27 -9.84 8.39
CA PRO A 181 5.71 -10.78 9.36
C PRO A 181 4.47 -10.27 10.10
N LEU A 182 4.37 -8.97 10.40
CA LEU A 182 3.25 -8.38 11.13
C LEU A 182 2.06 -8.00 10.24
N LEU A 183 2.26 -7.93 8.92
CA LEU A 183 1.20 -7.57 7.98
C LEU A 183 -0.05 -8.47 8.08
N PRO A 184 0.05 -9.81 8.20
CA PRO A 184 -1.12 -10.65 8.39
C PRO A 184 -1.89 -10.34 9.69
N LEU A 185 -1.18 -9.99 10.78
CA LEU A 185 -1.82 -9.58 12.04
C LEU A 185 -2.60 -8.28 11.85
N TYR A 186 -2.02 -7.31 11.16
CA TYR A 186 -2.67 -6.04 10.83
C TYR A 186 -3.94 -6.25 10.01
N VAL A 187 -3.85 -7.06 8.96
CA VAL A 187 -5.01 -7.38 8.12
C VAL A 187 -6.09 -8.10 8.93
N CYS A 188 -5.71 -9.07 9.76
CA CYS A 188 -6.65 -9.77 10.65
C CYS A 188 -7.40 -8.78 11.57
N GLY A 189 -6.68 -7.86 12.22
CA GLY A 189 -7.29 -6.86 13.11
C GLY A 189 -8.23 -5.89 12.39
N THR A 190 -7.89 -5.48 11.17
CA THR A 190 -8.75 -4.65 10.34
C THR A 190 -10.06 -5.37 10.01
N PHE A 191 -10.00 -6.66 9.63
CA PHE A 191 -11.21 -7.45 9.36
C PHE A 191 -12.02 -7.80 10.61
N ILE A 192 -11.38 -7.91 11.79
CA ILE A 192 -12.09 -8.01 13.07
C ILE A 192 -12.92 -6.75 13.34
N ASP A 193 -12.32 -5.57 13.18
CA ASP A 193 -13.02 -4.29 13.37
C ASP A 193 -14.19 -4.13 12.39
N MET A 194 -13.95 -4.40 11.11
CA MET A 194 -14.99 -4.38 10.09
C MET A 194 -16.14 -5.36 10.38
N THR A 195 -15.84 -6.53 10.90
CA THR A 195 -16.86 -7.56 11.21
C THR A 195 -17.68 -7.18 12.42
N LYS A 196 -17.06 -6.69 13.48
CA LYS A 196 -17.77 -6.23 14.69
C LYS A 196 -18.64 -5.00 14.44
N SER A 197 -18.21 -4.09 13.57
CA SER A 197 -19.01 -2.95 13.15
C SER A 197 -20.12 -3.28 12.17
N GLY A 198 -20.31 -4.56 11.81
CA GLY A 198 -21.37 -5.00 10.87
C GLY A 198 -21.09 -4.67 9.41
N LYS A 199 -19.93 -4.09 9.10
CA LYS A 199 -19.56 -3.60 7.75
C LYS A 199 -19.19 -4.72 6.80
N THR A 200 -18.62 -5.82 7.29
CA THR A 200 -17.98 -6.84 6.44
C THR A 200 -18.94 -7.40 5.39
N PHE A 201 -20.13 -7.80 5.77
CA PHE A 201 -21.07 -8.42 4.83
C PHE A 201 -21.72 -7.40 3.89
N ALA A 202 -22.03 -6.20 4.37
CA ALA A 202 -22.55 -5.12 3.53
C ALA A 202 -21.50 -4.67 2.50
N ILE A 203 -20.26 -4.48 2.94
CA ILE A 203 -19.15 -4.10 2.09
C ILE A 203 -18.80 -5.22 1.10
N LEU A 204 -18.70 -6.48 1.54
CA LEU A 204 -18.43 -7.61 0.65
C LEU A 204 -19.51 -7.77 -0.42
N GLY A 205 -20.78 -7.56 -0.09
CA GLY A 205 -21.90 -7.64 -1.04
C GLY A 205 -21.82 -6.60 -2.16
N ILE A 206 -21.27 -5.42 -1.88
CA ILE A 206 -21.11 -4.34 -2.86
C ILE A 206 -19.76 -4.43 -3.54
N LEU A 207 -18.69 -4.59 -2.74
CA LEU A 207 -17.32 -4.52 -3.24
C LEU A 207 -16.93 -5.67 -4.16
N TRP A 208 -17.51 -6.84 -4.06
CA TRP A 208 -17.13 -7.93 -4.97
C TRP A 208 -17.42 -7.60 -6.44
N LYS A 209 -18.53 -6.88 -6.72
CA LYS A 209 -18.87 -6.41 -8.06
C LYS A 209 -17.89 -5.32 -8.52
N VAL A 210 -17.64 -4.34 -7.64
CA VAL A 210 -16.65 -3.28 -7.90
C VAL A 210 -15.26 -3.87 -8.13
N PHE A 211 -14.86 -4.85 -7.31
CA PHE A 211 -13.57 -5.52 -7.42
C PHE A 211 -13.41 -6.25 -8.75
N LEU A 212 -14.46 -6.90 -9.22
CA LEU A 212 -14.46 -7.57 -10.52
C LEU A 212 -14.28 -6.58 -11.67
N VAL A 213 -14.99 -5.45 -11.64
CA VAL A 213 -14.82 -4.35 -12.63
C VAL A 213 -13.40 -3.82 -12.60
N VAL A 214 -12.83 -3.58 -11.40
CA VAL A 214 -11.46 -3.10 -11.24
C VAL A 214 -10.43 -4.08 -11.81
N ILE A 215 -10.59 -5.39 -11.56
CA ILE A 215 -9.69 -6.42 -12.13
C ILE A 215 -9.77 -6.42 -13.65
N ILE A 216 -10.99 -6.43 -14.22
CA ILE A 216 -11.16 -6.42 -15.67
C ILE A 216 -10.51 -5.16 -16.28
N MET A 217 -10.78 -3.99 -15.69
CA MET A 217 -10.19 -2.73 -16.14
C MET A 217 -8.66 -2.77 -16.05
N HIS A 218 -8.11 -3.33 -14.98
CA HIS A 218 -6.66 -3.45 -14.81
C HIS A 218 -6.04 -4.34 -15.89
N LEU A 219 -6.64 -5.49 -16.17
CA LEU A 219 -6.18 -6.39 -17.22
C LEU A 219 -6.28 -5.74 -18.62
N VAL A 220 -7.37 -5.00 -18.90
CA VAL A 220 -7.53 -4.27 -20.15
C VAL A 220 -6.47 -3.16 -20.29
N CYS A 221 -6.22 -2.38 -19.22
CA CYS A 221 -5.19 -1.34 -19.23
C CYS A 221 -3.79 -1.93 -19.46
N ILE A 222 -3.45 -3.04 -18.77
CA ILE A 222 -2.17 -3.74 -18.99
C ILE A 222 -2.06 -4.20 -20.43
N PHE A 223 -3.08 -4.86 -20.97
CA PHE A 223 -3.09 -5.34 -22.34
C PHE A 223 -2.88 -4.20 -23.35
N LEU A 224 -3.62 -3.07 -23.20
CA LEU A 224 -3.46 -1.91 -24.05
C LEU A 224 -2.06 -1.29 -23.96
N GLN A 225 -1.49 -1.20 -22.75
CA GLN A 225 -0.12 -0.70 -22.56
C GLN A 225 0.91 -1.58 -23.25
N PHE A 226 0.77 -2.90 -23.16
CA PHE A 226 1.64 -3.82 -23.89
C PHE A 226 1.48 -3.71 -25.42
N CYS A 227 0.26 -3.56 -25.93
CA CYS A 227 0.02 -3.34 -27.35
C CYS A 227 0.63 -2.03 -27.89
N VAL A 228 0.71 -0.99 -27.05
CA VAL A 228 1.31 0.29 -27.43
C VAL A 228 2.83 0.26 -27.31
N ALA A 229 3.36 -0.53 -26.36
CA ALA A 229 4.81 -0.63 -26.11
C ALA A 229 5.53 -1.65 -27.02
N GLY A 230 4.81 -2.62 -27.61
CA GLY A 230 5.33 -3.66 -28.49
C GLY A 230 5.12 -3.37 -29.93
#